data_5fd29be6da301ced817c17524c2db842
#
_entry.id   5fd29be6da301ced817c17524c2db842
#
_cell.length_a   1.000
_cell.length_b   1.000
_cell.length_c   1.000
_cell.angle_alpha   90.00
_cell.angle_beta   90.00
_cell.angle_gamma   90.00
#
_symmetry.space_group_name_H-M   'P 1'
#
loop_
_entity.id
_entity.type
_entity.pdbx_description
1 polymer ?
#
loop_
_entity_poly.entity_id
_entity_poly.type
_entity_poly.pdbx_seq_one_letter_code
_entity_poly.pdbx_strand_id
1 'polypeptide(L)'
;MLNYILYRNLHTIFLQIVHWKEDNLVNYSTFVIETQSIDYIMAKIIVQDTLITVLNFEEQDYISLTDMASAKEGDSRAADVIKNWIRSRYTIEFLGTWEVIHNPNFKVVEFDHFRKSAGLPSFVLSASEWIERTNAIGIIVKKGRYGGTYAHKDIAFEFGSAISVSFKLYLIEEFQRLKTEEQRQLGWSVKRELSKINY
;
A
#
# COMPACT_ATOMS: atom_id res chain seq x y z
N MET A 1 8.23 -15.23 -14.49
CA MET A 1 8.88 -14.05 -15.10
C MET A 1 7.93 -12.86 -15.27
N LEU A 2 6.67 -13.03 -15.69
CA LEU A 2 5.68 -11.93 -15.83
C LEU A 2 5.34 -11.24 -14.48
N ASN A 3 5.23 -11.98 -13.39
CA ASN A 3 4.90 -11.43 -12.06
C ASN A 3 6.01 -10.54 -11.48
N TYR A 4 7.28 -10.81 -11.81
CA TYR A 4 8.40 -10.01 -11.32
C TYR A 4 8.48 -8.63 -12.01
N ILE A 5 8.10 -8.56 -13.26
CA ILE A 5 8.06 -7.30 -14.05
C ILE A 5 6.89 -6.42 -13.60
N LEU A 6 5.72 -7.01 -13.33
CA LEU A 6 4.56 -6.29 -12.77
C LEU A 6 4.85 -5.74 -11.36
N TYR A 7 5.56 -6.50 -10.52
CA TYR A 7 5.93 -6.10 -9.17
C TYR A 7 6.91 -4.92 -9.16
N ARG A 8 7.90 -4.96 -10.05
CA ARG A 8 8.88 -3.89 -10.22
C ARG A 8 8.25 -2.59 -10.73
N ASN A 9 7.23 -2.70 -11.59
CA ASN A 9 6.51 -1.55 -12.13
C ASN A 9 5.61 -0.87 -11.09
N LEU A 10 4.95 -1.60 -10.19
CA LEU A 10 4.16 -1.02 -9.10
C LEU A 10 5.04 -0.27 -8.10
N HIS A 11 6.22 -0.78 -7.79
CA HIS A 11 7.19 -0.08 -6.97
C HIS A 11 7.69 1.21 -7.65
N THR A 12 7.89 1.18 -8.95
CA THR A 12 8.27 2.35 -9.76
C THR A 12 7.12 3.35 -9.85
N ILE A 13 5.86 2.89 -9.94
CA ILE A 13 4.66 3.74 -9.88
C ILE A 13 4.61 4.49 -8.56
N PHE A 14 4.85 3.81 -7.44
CA PHE A 14 4.85 4.45 -6.13
C PHE A 14 5.96 5.50 -6.00
N LEU A 15 7.17 5.19 -6.41
CA LEU A 15 8.29 6.14 -6.41
C LEU A 15 8.06 7.30 -7.37
N GLN A 16 7.39 7.10 -8.52
CA GLN A 16 7.06 8.17 -9.47
C GLN A 16 5.85 9.00 -9.04
N ILE A 17 4.89 8.43 -8.30
CA ILE A 17 3.84 9.20 -7.61
C ILE A 17 4.47 10.22 -6.66
N VAL A 18 5.55 9.84 -6.00
CA VAL A 18 6.36 10.72 -5.14
C VAL A 18 7.19 11.71 -5.98
N HIS A 19 7.59 11.35 -7.21
CA HIS A 19 8.55 12.13 -8.05
C HIS A 19 7.89 13.11 -9.02
N TRP A 20 6.57 13.10 -9.17
CA TRP A 20 5.86 13.91 -10.18
C TRP A 20 5.83 15.43 -9.92
N LYS A 21 6.36 15.91 -8.80
CA LYS A 21 6.56 17.36 -8.56
C LYS A 21 8.04 17.76 -8.58
N GLU A 22 8.80 17.35 -9.59
CA GLU A 22 10.22 17.74 -9.72
C GLU A 22 10.50 19.21 -10.09
N ASP A 23 9.52 20.07 -10.17
CA ASP A 23 9.76 21.52 -10.29
C ASP A 23 9.79 22.26 -8.94
N ASN A 24 9.65 21.56 -7.80
CA ASN A 24 9.88 22.14 -6.48
C ASN A 24 10.59 21.13 -5.57
N LEU A 25 11.84 21.43 -5.26
CA LEU A 25 12.74 20.76 -4.33
C LEU A 25 12.04 20.06 -3.16
N VAL A 26 11.90 18.74 -3.22
CA VAL A 26 11.50 17.93 -2.08
C VAL A 26 12.76 17.53 -1.32
N ASN A 27 13.01 18.19 -0.20
CA ASN A 27 14.07 17.79 0.73
C ASN A 27 13.65 16.48 1.43
N TYR A 28 14.33 15.39 1.12
CA TYR A 28 14.29 14.17 1.92
C TYR A 28 15.05 14.42 3.23
N SER A 29 14.36 14.77 4.29
CA SER A 29 14.93 14.69 5.63
C SER A 29 14.73 13.27 6.16
N THR A 30 15.73 12.41 5.99
CA THR A 30 15.79 11.12 6.68
C THR A 30 16.06 11.38 8.15
N PHE A 31 15.04 11.27 8.99
CA PHE A 31 15.21 11.28 10.43
C PHE A 31 15.35 9.83 10.90
N VAL A 32 16.57 9.42 11.22
CA VAL A 32 16.83 8.16 11.93
C VAL A 32 16.54 8.43 13.40
N ILE A 33 15.48 7.83 13.93
CA ILE A 33 15.25 7.76 15.38
C ILE A 33 15.58 6.34 15.81
N GLU A 34 16.73 6.15 16.44
CA GLU A 34 17.05 4.93 17.19
C GLU A 34 16.09 4.77 18.37
N THR A 35 15.30 3.71 18.38
CA THR A 35 14.67 3.19 19.58
C THR A 35 14.67 1.68 19.59
N GLN A 36 15.12 1.14 20.69
CA GLN A 36 15.36 -0.25 21.10
C GLN A 36 14.39 -1.29 20.51
N SER A 37 14.99 -2.39 20.03
CA SER A 37 14.42 -3.72 19.80
C SER A 37 13.25 -3.81 18.80
N ILE A 38 13.59 -3.82 17.59
CA ILE A 38 13.03 -4.26 16.30
C ILE A 38 13.34 -3.13 15.30
N ASP A 39 14.26 -3.38 14.37
CA ASP A 39 14.78 -2.39 13.44
C ASP A 39 13.72 -1.99 12.39
N TYR A 40 12.93 -0.95 12.71
CA TYR A 40 12.11 -0.28 11.72
C TYR A 40 12.84 0.97 11.23
N ILE A 41 13.08 1.08 9.96
CA ILE A 41 13.46 2.34 9.33
C ILE A 41 12.17 3.10 9.03
N MET A 42 12.04 4.32 9.59
CA MET A 42 10.90 5.20 9.32
C MET A 42 11.30 6.25 8.29
N ALA A 43 10.59 6.31 7.19
CA ALA A 43 10.69 7.38 6.20
C ALA A 43 9.36 8.16 6.14
N LYS A 44 9.41 9.40 5.67
CA LYS A 44 8.21 10.20 5.41
C LYS A 44 8.20 10.60 3.95
N ILE A 45 7.07 10.42 3.31
CA ILE A 45 6.84 10.82 1.92
C ILE A 45 5.72 11.87 1.87
N ILE A 46 5.77 12.76 0.89
CA ILE A 46 4.72 13.76 0.68
C ILE A 46 3.90 13.31 -0.52
N VAL A 47 2.60 13.10 -0.30
CA VAL A 47 1.63 12.76 -1.34
C VAL A 47 0.50 13.78 -1.31
N GLN A 48 0.31 14.54 -2.40
CA GLN A 48 -0.71 15.59 -2.50
C GLN A 48 -0.70 16.55 -1.27
N ASP A 49 0.47 17.08 -0.94
CA ASP A 49 0.71 17.97 0.21
C ASP A 49 0.49 17.32 1.60
N THR A 50 0.30 16.00 1.64
CA THR A 50 0.12 15.24 2.88
C THR A 50 1.38 14.44 3.19
N LEU A 51 1.83 14.56 4.45
CA LEU A 51 2.96 13.80 4.98
C LEU A 51 2.49 12.40 5.40
N ILE A 52 2.99 11.38 4.74
CA ILE A 52 2.65 9.98 5.00
C ILE A 52 3.89 9.24 5.50
N THR A 53 3.75 8.55 6.62
CA THR A 53 4.81 7.74 7.21
C THR A 53 4.88 6.37 6.53
N VAL A 54 6.09 5.96 6.20
CA VAL A 54 6.41 4.62 5.67
C VAL A 54 7.34 3.93 6.66
N LEU A 55 7.01 2.72 7.04
CA LEU A 55 7.86 1.82 7.82
C LEU A 55 8.47 0.79 6.89
N ASN A 56 9.78 0.64 6.91
CA ASN A 56 10.41 -0.52 6.31
C ASN A 56 10.60 -1.61 7.37
N PHE A 57 10.04 -2.77 7.13
CA PHE A 57 10.11 -3.93 8.00
C PHE A 57 10.38 -5.17 7.16
N GLU A 58 11.46 -5.90 7.45
CA GLU A 58 11.87 -7.11 6.71
C GLU A 58 11.96 -6.86 5.18
N GLU A 59 12.54 -5.74 4.79
CA GLU A 59 12.67 -5.31 3.37
C GLU A 59 11.31 -5.05 2.67
N GLN A 60 10.23 -4.95 3.43
CA GLN A 60 8.89 -4.62 2.94
C GLN A 60 8.45 -3.24 3.44
N ASP A 61 7.80 -2.49 2.57
CA ASP A 61 7.29 -1.17 2.90
C ASP A 61 5.85 -1.26 3.41
N TYR A 62 5.63 -0.71 4.61
CA TYR A 62 4.33 -0.56 5.24
C TYR A 62 3.98 0.92 5.34
N ILE A 63 2.87 1.30 4.76
CA ILE A 63 2.42 2.69 4.64
C ILE A 63 1.37 2.98 5.71
N SER A 64 1.45 4.16 6.31
CA SER A 64 0.50 4.59 7.35
C SER A 64 -0.91 4.81 6.77
N LEU A 65 -1.82 3.90 7.06
CA LEU A 65 -3.25 4.08 6.77
C LEU A 65 -3.84 5.20 7.62
N THR A 66 -3.29 5.42 8.82
CA THR A 66 -3.74 6.49 9.71
C THR A 66 -3.49 7.86 9.08
N ASP A 67 -2.28 8.10 8.54
CA ASP A 67 -1.95 9.37 7.90
C ASP A 67 -2.82 9.59 6.64
N MET A 68 -3.03 8.53 5.84
CA MET A 68 -3.90 8.58 4.66
C MET A 68 -5.35 8.92 5.01
N ALA A 69 -5.88 8.31 6.08
CA ALA A 69 -7.24 8.57 6.55
C ALA A 69 -7.37 9.97 7.15
N SER A 70 -6.36 10.43 7.90
CA SER A 70 -6.29 11.79 8.47
C SER A 70 -6.29 12.86 7.38
N ALA A 71 -5.57 12.62 6.30
CA ALA A 71 -5.54 13.52 5.14
C ALA A 71 -6.92 13.72 4.50
N LYS A 72 -7.74 12.68 4.53
CA LYS A 72 -9.07 12.71 3.94
C LYS A 72 -10.13 13.35 4.86
N GLU A 73 -10.21 12.91 6.12
CA GLU A 73 -11.34 13.19 7.02
C GLU A 73 -10.90 13.93 8.30
N GLY A 74 -9.60 14.21 8.46
CA GLY A 74 -9.01 14.76 9.67
C GLY A 74 -8.69 13.68 10.73
N ASP A 75 -7.78 14.03 11.64
CA ASP A 75 -7.20 13.11 12.63
C ASP A 75 -8.25 12.44 13.52
N SER A 76 -9.30 13.17 13.91
CA SER A 76 -10.35 12.66 14.77
C SER A 76 -11.20 11.55 14.15
N ARG A 77 -11.20 11.42 12.83
CA ARG A 77 -11.99 10.43 12.07
C ARG A 77 -11.15 9.31 11.45
N ALA A 78 -9.83 9.41 11.47
CA ALA A 78 -8.95 8.45 10.82
C ALA A 78 -9.21 6.99 11.26
N ALA A 79 -9.39 6.77 12.55
CA ALA A 79 -9.69 5.45 13.09
C ALA A 79 -11.04 4.90 12.59
N ASP A 80 -12.05 5.74 12.45
CA ASP A 80 -13.38 5.34 11.96
C ASP A 80 -13.33 5.01 10.45
N VAL A 81 -12.56 5.76 9.66
CA VAL A 81 -12.35 5.47 8.24
C VAL A 81 -11.74 4.09 8.07
N ILE A 82 -10.67 3.77 8.80
CA ILE A 82 -10.01 2.46 8.76
C ILE A 82 -10.95 1.36 9.21
N LYS A 83 -11.68 1.56 10.31
CA LYS A 83 -12.65 0.59 10.86
C LYS A 83 -13.81 0.33 9.90
N ASN A 84 -14.31 1.36 9.21
CA ASN A 84 -15.36 1.22 8.22
C ASN A 84 -14.87 0.48 6.96
N TRP A 85 -13.64 0.72 6.55
CA TRP A 85 -13.03 0.04 5.42
C TRP A 85 -12.80 -1.45 5.71
N ILE A 86 -12.15 -1.80 6.85
CA ILE A 86 -11.79 -3.19 7.16
C ILE A 86 -13.00 -4.11 7.34
N ARG A 87 -14.15 -3.60 7.78
CA ARG A 87 -15.36 -4.39 7.98
C ARG A 87 -16.15 -4.67 6.70
N SER A 88 -15.77 -4.04 5.57
CA SER A 88 -16.45 -4.28 4.31
C SER A 88 -16.13 -5.69 3.79
N ARG A 89 -17.11 -6.34 3.17
CA ARG A 89 -16.94 -7.69 2.63
C ARG A 89 -15.82 -7.75 1.60
N TYR A 90 -15.79 -6.75 0.72
CA TYR A 90 -14.75 -6.64 -0.31
C TYR A 90 -13.35 -6.55 0.30
N THR A 91 -13.18 -5.72 1.32
CA THR A 91 -11.88 -5.57 2.01
C THR A 91 -11.45 -6.87 2.69
N ILE A 92 -12.36 -7.56 3.36
CA ILE A 92 -12.05 -8.85 4.00
C ILE A 92 -11.61 -9.88 2.96
N GLU A 93 -12.32 -9.97 1.84
CA GLU A 93 -11.94 -10.87 0.75
C GLU A 93 -10.58 -10.50 0.15
N PHE A 94 -10.31 -9.21 -0.03
CA PHE A 94 -9.01 -8.74 -0.51
C PHE A 94 -7.88 -9.06 0.46
N LEU A 95 -8.03 -8.68 1.74
CA LEU A 95 -7.04 -8.95 2.79
C LEU A 95 -6.76 -10.45 2.94
N GLY A 96 -7.82 -11.26 3.00
CA GLY A 96 -7.69 -12.70 3.14
C GLY A 96 -6.99 -13.34 1.93
N THR A 97 -7.30 -12.88 0.72
CA THR A 97 -6.63 -13.37 -0.50
C THR A 97 -5.15 -12.97 -0.50
N TRP A 98 -4.84 -11.73 -0.13
CA TRP A 98 -3.46 -11.27 -0.02
C TRP A 98 -2.67 -12.10 1.00
N GLU A 99 -3.25 -12.33 2.18
CA GLU A 99 -2.62 -13.16 3.23
C GLU A 99 -2.39 -14.60 2.77
N VAL A 100 -3.37 -15.22 2.12
CA VAL A 100 -3.21 -16.60 1.58
C VAL A 100 -2.04 -16.71 0.61
N ILE A 101 -1.77 -15.65 -0.17
CA ILE A 101 -0.68 -15.63 -1.15
C ILE A 101 0.69 -15.41 -0.48
N HIS A 102 0.75 -14.58 0.58
CA HIS A 102 2.01 -14.07 1.13
C HIS A 102 2.35 -14.62 2.52
N ASN A 103 1.38 -15.21 3.23
CA ASN A 103 1.52 -15.64 4.61
C ASN A 103 1.23 -17.14 4.80
N PRO A 104 2.24 -17.98 4.86
CA PRO A 104 2.05 -19.44 5.05
C PRO A 104 1.43 -19.81 6.41
N ASN A 105 1.48 -18.90 7.39
CA ASN A 105 0.94 -19.12 8.73
C ASN A 105 -0.46 -18.49 8.93
N PHE A 106 -1.09 -18.06 7.86
CA PHE A 106 -2.41 -17.43 7.90
C PHE A 106 -3.51 -18.42 8.31
N LYS A 107 -4.34 -18.03 9.25
CA LYS A 107 -5.44 -18.87 9.76
C LYS A 107 -6.68 -18.73 8.89
N VAL A 108 -6.75 -19.49 7.82
CA VAL A 108 -7.85 -19.45 6.82
C VAL A 108 -9.22 -19.70 7.44
N VAL A 109 -9.32 -20.54 8.48
CA VAL A 109 -10.59 -20.82 9.18
C VAL A 109 -11.16 -19.57 9.83
N GLU A 110 -10.31 -18.78 10.50
CA GLU A 110 -10.72 -17.51 11.11
C GLU A 110 -11.11 -16.47 10.05
N PHE A 111 -10.37 -16.42 8.96
CA PHE A 111 -10.74 -15.61 7.80
C PHE A 111 -12.12 -15.96 7.26
N ASP A 112 -12.46 -17.25 7.12
CA ASP A 112 -13.78 -17.69 6.67
C ASP A 112 -14.90 -17.26 7.62
N HIS A 113 -14.66 -17.23 8.93
CA HIS A 113 -15.60 -16.70 9.91
C HIS A 113 -15.86 -15.21 9.67
N PHE A 114 -14.83 -14.41 9.48
CA PHE A 114 -15.00 -12.98 9.17
C PHE A 114 -15.72 -12.77 7.84
N ARG A 115 -15.36 -13.52 6.79
CA ARG A 115 -15.96 -13.43 5.47
C ARG A 115 -17.47 -13.72 5.50
N LYS A 116 -17.90 -14.71 6.28
CA LYS A 116 -19.33 -15.07 6.45
C LYS A 116 -20.11 -14.01 7.23
N SER A 117 -19.46 -13.34 8.19
CA SER A 117 -20.08 -12.31 9.02
C SER A 117 -20.06 -10.93 8.39
N ALA A 118 -19.17 -10.70 7.41
CA ALA A 118 -19.01 -9.43 6.73
C ALA A 118 -20.29 -8.99 6.01
N GLY A 119 -20.66 -7.73 6.20
CA GLY A 119 -21.89 -7.14 5.65
C GLY A 119 -23.11 -7.25 6.56
N LEU A 120 -23.03 -7.99 7.67
CA LEU A 120 -24.10 -7.98 8.68
C LEU A 120 -24.06 -6.63 9.44
N PRO A 121 -25.21 -6.05 9.80
CA PRO A 121 -25.26 -4.77 10.53
C PRO A 121 -24.53 -4.79 11.89
N SER A 122 -24.50 -5.96 12.55
CA SER A 122 -23.80 -6.17 13.82
C SER A 122 -22.32 -6.47 13.68
N PHE A 123 -21.82 -6.66 12.47
CA PHE A 123 -20.42 -7.01 12.26
C PHE A 123 -19.50 -5.84 12.51
N VAL A 124 -18.60 -6.01 13.45
CA VAL A 124 -17.54 -5.04 13.79
C VAL A 124 -16.22 -5.77 13.77
N LEU A 125 -15.21 -5.17 13.15
CA LEU A 125 -13.86 -5.70 13.09
C LEU A 125 -12.87 -4.56 13.25
N SER A 126 -11.86 -4.75 14.07
CA SER A 126 -10.70 -3.86 14.19
C SER A 126 -9.47 -4.48 13.52
N ALA A 127 -8.51 -3.63 13.13
CA ALA A 127 -7.24 -4.12 12.59
C ALA A 127 -6.48 -5.01 13.58
N SER A 128 -6.51 -4.68 14.88
CA SER A 128 -5.89 -5.52 15.91
C SER A 128 -6.55 -6.90 16.01
N GLU A 129 -7.88 -6.96 16.00
CA GLU A 129 -8.61 -8.23 16.05
C GLU A 129 -8.36 -9.07 14.79
N TRP A 130 -8.30 -8.45 13.62
CA TRP A 130 -7.91 -9.13 12.39
C TRP A 130 -6.55 -9.80 12.53
N ILE A 131 -5.53 -9.06 12.98
CA ILE A 131 -4.17 -9.58 13.16
C ILE A 131 -4.14 -10.74 14.18
N GLU A 132 -4.71 -10.54 15.36
CA GLU A 132 -4.67 -11.51 16.45
C GLU A 132 -5.35 -12.84 16.09
N ARG A 133 -6.50 -12.77 15.46
CA ARG A 133 -7.28 -13.97 15.12
C ARG A 133 -6.76 -14.70 13.91
N THR A 134 -6.40 -13.98 12.86
CA THR A 134 -5.98 -14.60 11.60
C THR A 134 -4.48 -14.83 11.47
N ASN A 135 -3.68 -14.31 12.40
CA ASN A 135 -2.22 -14.26 12.30
C ASN A 135 -1.74 -13.53 11.04
N ALA A 136 -2.43 -12.44 10.68
CA ALA A 136 -2.14 -11.62 9.50
C ALA A 136 -0.82 -10.87 9.64
N ILE A 137 -0.09 -10.74 8.53
CA ILE A 137 1.16 -9.99 8.44
C ILE A 137 1.03 -8.71 7.60
N GLY A 138 0.03 -8.61 6.75
CA GLY A 138 -0.15 -7.49 5.84
C GLY A 138 -0.53 -6.17 6.51
N ILE A 139 -0.94 -6.20 7.77
CA ILE A 139 -1.29 -5.01 8.57
C ILE A 139 -0.51 -5.05 9.88
N ILE A 140 0.01 -3.89 10.30
CA ILE A 140 0.71 -3.69 11.57
C ILE A 140 0.00 -2.59 12.36
N VAL A 141 -0.27 -2.84 13.65
CA VAL A 141 -0.84 -1.85 14.56
C VAL A 141 0.19 -1.49 15.63
N LYS A 142 0.62 -0.25 15.65
CA LYS A 142 1.48 0.30 16.71
C LYS A 142 0.65 1.07 17.72
N LYS A 143 0.88 0.83 19.01
CA LYS A 143 0.26 1.55 20.14
C LYS A 143 1.17 2.68 20.60
N GLY A 144 0.60 3.70 21.27
CA GLY A 144 1.34 4.78 21.89
C GLY A 144 1.23 6.12 21.14
N ARG A 145 2.01 7.11 21.59
CA ARG A 145 1.92 8.51 21.12
C ARG A 145 2.16 8.67 19.61
N TYR A 146 3.01 7.81 19.05
CA TYR A 146 3.32 7.74 17.61
C TYR A 146 2.77 6.48 16.99
N GLY A 147 1.67 5.96 17.58
CA GLY A 147 0.99 4.78 17.11
C GLY A 147 0.19 5.05 15.83
N GLY A 148 -0.22 3.96 15.20
CA GLY A 148 -1.03 4.02 13.99
C GLY A 148 -1.23 2.63 13.39
N THR A 149 -2.06 2.58 12.37
CA THR A 149 -2.26 1.39 11.55
C THR A 149 -1.48 1.55 10.27
N TYR A 150 -0.61 0.60 10.01
CA TYR A 150 0.23 0.53 8.82
C TYR A 150 -0.13 -0.71 8.03
N ALA A 151 -0.04 -0.66 6.73
CA ALA A 151 -0.31 -1.80 5.88
C ALA A 151 0.77 -1.96 4.81
N HIS A 152 1.02 -3.21 4.42
CA HIS A 152 1.86 -3.49 3.26
C HIS A 152 1.43 -2.63 2.07
N LYS A 153 2.38 -2.21 1.24
CA LYS A 153 2.12 -1.28 0.12
C LYS A 153 0.91 -1.66 -0.74
N ASP A 154 0.73 -2.94 -1.07
CA ASP A 154 -0.40 -3.41 -1.89
C ASP A 154 -1.74 -3.14 -1.21
N ILE A 155 -1.80 -3.38 0.11
CA ILE A 155 -2.99 -3.16 0.94
C ILE A 155 -3.24 -1.66 1.12
N ALA A 156 -2.19 -0.87 1.27
CA ALA A 156 -2.31 0.58 1.37
C ALA A 156 -2.81 1.23 0.06
N PHE A 157 -2.42 0.69 -1.10
CA PHE A 157 -2.98 1.11 -2.38
C PHE A 157 -4.47 0.80 -2.51
N GLU A 158 -4.89 -0.39 -2.06
CA GLU A 158 -6.32 -0.74 -2.03
C GLU A 158 -7.08 0.19 -1.10
N PHE A 159 -6.56 0.43 0.11
CA PHE A 159 -7.14 1.38 1.06
C PHE A 159 -7.28 2.78 0.44
N GLY A 160 -6.22 3.33 -0.15
CA GLY A 160 -6.23 4.64 -0.82
C GLY A 160 -7.28 4.70 -1.92
N SER A 161 -7.38 3.64 -2.72
CA SER A 161 -8.37 3.51 -3.79
C SER A 161 -9.81 3.44 -3.27
N ALA A 162 -10.02 2.82 -2.11
CA ALA A 162 -11.32 2.71 -1.48
C ALA A 162 -11.79 4.03 -0.85
N ILE A 163 -10.87 4.81 -0.26
CA ILE A 163 -11.21 6.07 0.41
C ILE A 163 -11.22 7.28 -0.53
N SER A 164 -10.56 7.22 -1.69
CA SER A 164 -10.44 8.33 -2.62
C SER A 164 -10.62 7.90 -4.08
N VAL A 165 -11.73 8.31 -4.69
CA VAL A 165 -11.99 8.05 -6.12
C VAL A 165 -10.98 8.75 -7.02
N SER A 166 -10.57 9.96 -6.68
CA SER A 166 -9.53 10.70 -7.42
C SER A 166 -8.18 10.00 -7.37
N PHE A 167 -7.80 9.46 -6.21
CA PHE A 167 -6.59 8.65 -6.09
C PHE A 167 -6.67 7.36 -6.92
N LYS A 168 -7.81 6.68 -6.92
CA LYS A 168 -8.04 5.50 -7.75
C LYS A 168 -7.90 5.81 -9.25
N LEU A 169 -8.51 6.89 -9.71
CA LEU A 169 -8.40 7.31 -11.11
C LEU A 169 -6.97 7.66 -11.48
N TYR A 170 -6.28 8.39 -10.62
CA TYR A 170 -4.87 8.70 -10.80
C TYR A 170 -4.00 7.44 -10.93
N LEU A 171 -4.19 6.42 -10.08
CA LEU A 171 -3.48 5.14 -10.21
C LEU A 171 -3.73 4.45 -11.55
N ILE A 172 -4.96 4.47 -12.03
CA ILE A 172 -5.33 3.88 -13.31
C ILE A 172 -4.64 4.61 -14.47
N GLU A 173 -4.68 5.94 -14.47
CA GLU A 173 -4.04 6.77 -15.50
C GLU A 173 -2.52 6.57 -15.51
N GLU A 174 -1.90 6.55 -14.34
CA GLU A 174 -0.47 6.36 -14.21
C GLU A 174 -0.03 4.95 -14.68
N PHE A 175 -0.82 3.92 -14.35
CA PHE A 175 -0.59 2.58 -14.87
C PHE A 175 -0.64 2.53 -16.40
N GLN A 176 -1.63 3.18 -17.02
CA GLN A 176 -1.77 3.26 -18.47
C GLN A 176 -0.60 4.02 -19.11
N ARG A 177 -0.18 5.13 -18.49
CA ARG A 177 0.99 5.91 -18.94
C ARG A 177 2.26 5.06 -18.95
N LEU A 178 2.52 4.35 -17.85
CA LEU A 178 3.70 3.49 -17.73
C LEU A 178 3.69 2.32 -18.72
N LYS A 179 2.52 1.72 -18.95
CA LYS A 179 2.38 0.67 -19.96
C LYS A 179 2.68 1.18 -21.37
N THR A 180 2.23 2.36 -21.69
CA THR A 180 2.53 3.01 -23.00
C THR A 180 4.02 3.29 -23.13
N GLU A 181 4.66 3.79 -22.07
CA GLU A 181 6.10 4.07 -22.07
C GLU A 181 6.92 2.79 -22.19
N GLU A 182 6.56 1.71 -21.47
CA GLU A 182 7.20 0.40 -21.60
C GLU A 182 7.13 -0.13 -23.04
N GLN A 183 5.95 -0.06 -23.66
CA GLN A 183 5.76 -0.48 -25.06
C GLN A 183 6.62 0.35 -26.02
N ARG A 184 6.72 1.64 -25.78
CA ARG A 184 7.58 2.54 -26.58
C ARG A 184 9.04 2.17 -26.45
N GLN A 185 9.54 1.93 -25.24
CA GLN A 185 10.92 1.52 -24.98
C GLN A 185 11.26 0.17 -25.62
N LEU A 186 10.35 -0.80 -25.54
CA LEU A 186 10.51 -2.10 -26.19
C LEU A 186 10.57 -1.94 -27.71
N GLY A 187 9.70 -1.12 -28.31
CA GLY A 187 9.71 -0.84 -29.74
C GLY A 187 11.02 -0.18 -30.22
N TRP A 188 11.59 0.71 -29.41
CA TRP A 188 12.91 1.34 -29.67
C TRP A 188 14.05 0.33 -29.58
N SER A 189 14.02 -0.55 -28.60
CA SER A 189 15.05 -1.58 -28.41
C SER A 189 15.08 -2.55 -29.61
N VAL A 190 13.91 -3.04 -30.03
CA VAL A 190 13.79 -3.93 -31.19
C VAL A 190 14.28 -3.25 -32.47
N LYS A 191 13.90 -2.00 -32.73
CA LYS A 191 14.36 -1.25 -33.89
C LYS A 191 15.89 -1.08 -33.90
N ARG A 192 16.49 -0.82 -32.75
CA ARG A 192 17.96 -0.68 -32.59
C ARG A 192 18.68 -1.98 -32.90
N GLU A 193 18.18 -3.11 -32.42
CA GLU A 193 18.78 -4.42 -32.70
C GLU A 193 18.62 -4.80 -34.18
N LEU A 194 17.48 -4.56 -34.80
CA LEU A 194 17.29 -4.79 -36.24
C LEU A 194 18.21 -3.92 -37.11
N SER A 195 18.50 -2.67 -36.69
CA SER A 195 19.44 -1.79 -37.42
C SER A 195 20.86 -2.33 -37.41
N LYS A 196 21.29 -3.01 -36.35
CA LYS A 196 22.63 -3.61 -36.24
C LYS A 196 22.82 -4.84 -37.13
N ILE A 197 21.73 -5.55 -37.45
CA ILE A 197 21.77 -6.76 -38.26
C ILE A 197 21.84 -6.41 -39.78
N ASN A 198 21.39 -5.21 -40.14
CA ASN A 198 21.34 -4.76 -41.55
C ASN A 198 22.61 -4.02 -42.02
N TYR A 199 23.69 -4.03 -41.24
CA TYR A 199 25.03 -3.58 -41.59
C TYR A 199 26.00 -4.76 -41.48
#